data_47fdec295fa96dbc771828c97989afd7
#
_entry.id   47fdec295fa96dbc771828c97989afd7
#
_cell.length_a   1.000
_cell.length_b   1.000
_cell.length_c   1.000
_cell.angle_alpha   90.00
_cell.angle_beta   90.00
_cell.angle_gamma   90.00
#
_symmetry.space_group_name_H-M   'P 1'
#
loop_
_entity.id
_entity.type
_entity.pdbx_description
1 polymer ?
#
loop_
_entity_poly.entity_id
_entity_poly.type
_entity_poly.pdbx_seq_one_letter_code
_entity_poly.pdbx_strand_id
1 'polypeptide(L)'
;MVRLPPVLILIIAALSAGCASGGRARPAPFPTPGGHPATTPGSASGSAIAQLAVSFVGAPYRTGGSTPAGFDCSGLVEYVFARNGVAMPRTVAEQYRVGRSVRRGDLEAGDLVFFHTVSRGASHVGISLGGDEFVHAPSGSGEVRIEHLSARYWASRFVGARRIAD
;
A
#
# COMPACT_ATOMS: atom_id res chain seq x y z
N MET A 1 -69.59 39.26 5.20
CA MET A 1 -70.02 40.53 5.81
C MET A 1 -69.19 40.78 7.06
N VAL A 2 -68.79 42.06 7.24
CA VAL A 2 -68.12 42.68 8.40
C VAL A 2 -66.59 42.62 8.28
N ARG A 3 -66.00 43.62 7.68
CA ARG A 3 -65.54 44.98 8.00
C ARG A 3 -64.34 45.01 8.95
N LEU A 4 -63.23 45.46 8.37
CA LEU A 4 -62.11 46.09 9.07
C LEU A 4 -62.53 47.36 9.80
N PRO A 5 -61.76 47.82 10.78
CA PRO A 5 -61.10 49.10 10.55
C PRO A 5 -59.63 49.14 11.02
N PRO A 6 -58.96 50.22 10.65
CA PRO A 6 -57.49 50.42 10.81
C PRO A 6 -57.21 51.39 11.93
N VAL A 7 -56.03 51.30 12.53
CA VAL A 7 -55.41 52.42 13.31
C VAL A 7 -53.88 52.18 13.21
N LEU A 8 -53.14 52.90 12.48
CA LEU A 8 -52.58 54.24 12.65
C LEU A 8 -51.42 54.30 13.67
N ILE A 9 -50.25 54.41 13.11
CA ILE A 9 -49.09 55.28 13.40
C ILE A 9 -48.58 55.36 14.83
N LEU A 10 -47.31 55.09 15.00
CA LEU A 10 -46.37 56.12 15.50
C LEU A 10 -44.92 55.77 15.22
N ILE A 11 -44.25 56.69 14.53
CA ILE A 11 -42.85 56.78 14.27
C ILE A 11 -42.15 57.25 15.55
N ILE A 12 -41.10 56.56 15.96
CA ILE A 12 -40.07 57.21 16.79
C ILE A 12 -38.71 56.79 16.21
N ALA A 13 -38.05 57.76 15.61
CA ALA A 13 -36.65 57.71 15.23
C ALA A 13 -35.79 57.92 16.46
N ALA A 14 -34.86 57.03 16.70
CA ALA A 14 -33.72 57.32 17.57
C ALA A 14 -32.45 56.91 16.84
N LEU A 15 -31.72 57.90 16.35
CA LEU A 15 -30.33 57.78 15.95
C LEU A 15 -29.49 57.44 17.17
N SER A 16 -28.73 56.38 17.13
CA SER A 16 -27.50 56.25 17.90
C SER A 16 -26.44 55.60 17.02
N ALA A 17 -25.48 56.43 16.62
CA ALA A 17 -24.27 56.02 15.96
C ALA A 17 -23.41 55.20 16.93
N GLY A 18 -23.22 53.92 16.64
CA GLY A 18 -22.28 53.07 17.33
C GLY A 18 -21.29 52.53 16.29
N CYS A 19 -20.10 53.13 16.20
CA CYS A 19 -18.98 52.57 15.49
C CYS A 19 -18.52 51.30 16.22
N ALA A 20 -18.93 50.16 15.77
CA ALA A 20 -18.32 48.89 16.15
C ALA A 20 -17.40 48.42 15.00
N SER A 21 -16.12 48.64 15.20
CA SER A 21 -15.05 48.06 14.40
C SER A 21 -15.18 46.54 14.42
N GLY A 22 -15.82 46.00 13.43
CA GLY A 22 -15.89 44.55 13.17
C GLY A 22 -14.52 44.04 12.76
N GLY A 23 -13.72 43.65 13.73
CA GLY A 23 -12.56 42.84 13.48
C GLY A 23 -13.02 41.53 12.83
N ARG A 24 -12.78 41.38 11.53
CA ARG A 24 -12.90 40.09 10.87
C ARG A 24 -11.90 39.14 11.53
N ALA A 25 -12.39 38.27 12.41
CA ALA A 25 -11.62 37.13 12.86
C ALA A 25 -11.22 36.34 11.62
N ARG A 26 -9.94 36.37 11.27
CA ARG A 26 -9.38 35.46 10.26
C ARG A 26 -9.58 34.05 10.82
N PRO A 27 -10.17 33.12 10.06
CA PRO A 27 -10.18 31.73 10.46
C PRO A 27 -8.74 31.31 10.76
N ALA A 28 -8.51 30.67 11.89
CA ALA A 28 -7.23 30.10 12.21
C ALA A 28 -6.87 29.13 11.06
N PRO A 29 -5.63 29.16 10.54
CA PRO A 29 -5.21 28.16 9.57
C PRO A 29 -5.43 26.79 10.20
N PHE A 30 -6.07 25.89 9.45
CA PHE A 30 -6.23 24.50 9.86
C PHE A 30 -4.85 23.99 10.33
N PRO A 31 -4.80 23.22 11.45
CA PRO A 31 -3.55 22.58 11.83
C PRO A 31 -3.09 21.76 10.63
N THR A 32 -1.96 22.13 10.08
CA THR A 32 -1.28 21.29 9.09
C THR A 32 -1.14 19.91 9.73
N PRO A 33 -1.61 18.82 9.08
CA PRO A 33 -1.35 17.48 9.56
C PRO A 33 0.16 17.41 9.81
N GLY A 34 0.54 17.01 11.03
CA GLY A 34 1.93 16.96 11.44
C GLY A 34 2.74 16.33 10.34
N GLY A 35 3.76 17.03 9.86
CA GLY A 35 4.59 16.58 8.79
C GLY A 35 5.13 15.21 9.15
N HIS A 36 4.63 14.18 8.47
CA HIS A 36 5.41 12.97 8.29
C HIS A 36 6.71 13.48 7.67
N PRO A 37 7.88 13.08 8.19
CA PRO A 37 9.12 13.44 7.52
C PRO A 37 8.93 13.06 6.07
N ALA A 38 9.07 14.03 5.17
CA ALA A 38 9.04 13.79 3.74
C ALA A 38 10.06 12.71 3.50
N THR A 39 9.59 11.48 3.30
CA THR A 39 10.43 10.38 2.86
C THR A 39 10.98 10.87 1.52
N THR A 40 12.24 11.22 1.51
CA THR A 40 12.98 11.51 0.29
C THR A 40 12.57 10.44 -0.73
N PRO A 41 12.24 10.80 -1.99
CA PRO A 41 12.06 9.80 -3.04
C PRO A 41 13.45 9.19 -3.30
N GLY A 42 13.81 8.19 -2.54
CA GLY A 42 15.10 7.55 -2.58
C GLY A 42 15.00 6.19 -1.94
N SER A 43 15.18 5.18 -2.76
CA SER A 43 15.26 3.75 -2.49
C SER A 43 14.16 3.20 -1.57
N ALA A 44 13.27 2.45 -2.16
CA ALA A 44 12.35 1.60 -1.42
C ALA A 44 13.18 0.68 -0.52
N SER A 45 13.04 0.83 0.79
CA SER A 45 13.76 -0.04 1.72
C SER A 45 13.15 -1.44 1.66
N GLY A 46 13.98 -2.47 1.57
CA GLY A 46 13.53 -3.85 1.56
C GLY A 46 12.66 -4.19 2.77
N SER A 47 12.94 -3.58 3.93
CA SER A 47 12.13 -3.75 5.14
C SER A 47 10.72 -3.16 4.99
N ALA A 48 10.53 -2.02 4.34
CA ALA A 48 9.21 -1.44 4.09
C ALA A 48 8.40 -2.31 3.11
N ILE A 49 9.06 -2.86 2.09
CA ILE A 49 8.47 -3.83 1.15
C ILE A 49 7.97 -5.07 1.90
N ALA A 50 8.81 -5.67 2.74
CA ALA A 50 8.46 -6.86 3.52
C ALA A 50 7.30 -6.59 4.50
N GLN A 51 7.34 -5.49 5.24
CA GLN A 51 6.28 -5.09 6.17
C GLN A 51 4.94 -4.91 5.46
N LEU A 52 4.93 -4.21 4.31
CA LEU A 52 3.71 -4.05 3.52
C LEU A 52 3.21 -5.39 3.00
N ALA A 53 4.08 -6.28 2.54
CA ALA A 53 3.70 -7.62 2.08
C ALA A 53 3.03 -8.44 3.19
N VAL A 54 3.58 -8.41 4.42
CA VAL A 54 3.02 -9.10 5.59
C VAL A 54 1.62 -8.56 5.94
N SER A 55 1.34 -7.28 5.73
CA SER A 55 0.02 -6.70 6.00
C SER A 55 -1.11 -7.29 5.15
N PHE A 56 -0.78 -8.01 4.08
CA PHE A 56 -1.75 -8.71 3.22
C PHE A 56 -1.92 -10.19 3.55
N VAL A 57 -1.28 -10.72 4.59
CA VAL A 57 -1.51 -12.11 5.05
C VAL A 57 -3.00 -12.30 5.33
N GLY A 58 -3.58 -13.38 4.78
CA GLY A 58 -5.02 -13.66 4.81
C GLY A 58 -5.82 -13.04 3.65
N ALA A 59 -5.23 -12.17 2.83
CA ALA A 59 -5.91 -11.67 1.63
C ALA A 59 -6.15 -12.82 0.64
N PRO A 60 -7.32 -12.87 -0.03
CA PRO A 60 -7.69 -14.00 -0.87
C PRO A 60 -6.78 -14.12 -2.10
N TYR A 61 -6.48 -15.37 -2.51
CA TYR A 61 -5.87 -15.63 -3.81
C TYR A 61 -6.90 -15.40 -4.93
N ARG A 62 -6.48 -14.72 -5.97
CA ARG A 62 -7.26 -14.58 -7.22
C ARG A 62 -6.34 -14.68 -8.42
N THR A 63 -6.63 -15.58 -9.35
CA THR A 63 -5.89 -15.66 -10.63
C THR A 63 -5.96 -14.31 -11.36
N GLY A 64 -4.81 -13.75 -11.72
CA GLY A 64 -4.73 -12.43 -12.35
C GLY A 64 -4.94 -11.25 -11.39
N GLY A 65 -5.14 -11.49 -10.09
CA GLY A 65 -5.37 -10.46 -9.09
C GLY A 65 -4.10 -9.67 -8.75
N SER A 66 -4.23 -8.33 -8.60
CA SER A 66 -3.16 -7.41 -8.23
C SER A 66 -3.64 -6.30 -7.29
N THR A 67 -4.67 -6.58 -6.48
CA THR A 67 -5.25 -5.61 -5.53
C THR A 67 -5.57 -6.28 -4.20
N PRO A 68 -5.81 -5.53 -3.11
CA PRO A 68 -6.21 -6.10 -1.82
C PRO A 68 -7.49 -6.93 -1.85
N ALA A 69 -8.32 -6.82 -2.88
CA ALA A 69 -9.49 -7.69 -3.09
C ALA A 69 -9.11 -9.12 -3.54
N GLY A 70 -7.87 -9.35 -3.87
CA GLY A 70 -7.28 -10.65 -4.21
C GLY A 70 -6.03 -10.51 -5.04
N PHE A 71 -5.05 -11.37 -4.74
CA PHE A 71 -3.74 -11.39 -5.39
C PHE A 71 -3.46 -12.76 -6.02
N ASP A 72 -2.74 -12.76 -7.15
CA ASP A 72 -1.88 -13.89 -7.49
C ASP A 72 -0.43 -13.60 -7.03
N CYS A 73 0.48 -14.56 -7.22
CA CYS A 73 1.84 -14.44 -6.69
C CYS A 73 2.59 -13.21 -7.23
N SER A 74 2.56 -12.98 -8.53
CA SER A 74 3.24 -11.84 -9.16
C SER A 74 2.48 -10.52 -9.00
N GLY A 75 1.16 -10.57 -8.87
CA GLY A 75 0.33 -9.39 -8.59
C GLY A 75 0.52 -8.86 -7.17
N LEU A 76 0.77 -9.73 -6.19
CA LEU A 76 1.18 -9.31 -4.85
C LEU A 76 2.51 -8.54 -4.91
N VAL A 77 3.51 -9.08 -5.62
CA VAL A 77 4.80 -8.41 -5.81
C VAL A 77 4.62 -7.05 -6.51
N GLU A 78 3.93 -7.03 -7.64
CA GLU A 78 3.65 -5.80 -8.40
C GLU A 78 3.03 -4.73 -7.51
N TYR A 79 1.98 -5.07 -6.78
CA TYR A 79 1.28 -4.15 -5.89
C TYR A 79 2.16 -3.61 -4.76
N VAL A 80 2.85 -4.49 -4.05
CA VAL A 80 3.69 -4.12 -2.90
C VAL A 80 4.83 -3.20 -3.33
N PHE A 81 5.50 -3.53 -4.42
CA PHE A 81 6.60 -2.72 -4.95
C PHE A 81 6.11 -1.37 -5.48
N ALA A 82 5.00 -1.34 -6.21
CA ALA A 82 4.40 -0.10 -6.71
C ALA A 82 4.02 0.86 -5.57
N ARG A 83 3.51 0.34 -4.45
CA ARG A 83 3.21 1.13 -3.24
C ARG A 83 4.46 1.71 -2.57
N ASN A 84 5.62 1.12 -2.83
CA ASN A 84 6.93 1.61 -2.40
C ASN A 84 7.66 2.40 -3.52
N GLY A 85 6.97 2.81 -4.59
CA GLY A 85 7.51 3.64 -5.66
C GLY A 85 8.36 2.88 -6.69
N VAL A 86 8.34 1.54 -6.68
CA VAL A 86 9.12 0.69 -7.60
C VAL A 86 8.16 0.01 -8.59
N ALA A 87 8.33 0.28 -9.89
CA ALA A 87 7.57 -0.39 -10.93
C ALA A 87 8.10 -1.83 -11.15
N MET A 88 7.19 -2.80 -11.09
CA MET A 88 7.51 -4.21 -11.34
C MET A 88 6.72 -4.75 -12.52
N PRO A 89 7.33 -5.66 -13.34
CA PRO A 89 6.60 -6.36 -14.38
C PRO A 89 5.47 -7.22 -13.79
N ARG A 90 4.43 -7.48 -14.61
CA ARG A 90 3.25 -8.24 -14.16
C ARG A 90 3.51 -9.75 -14.00
N THR A 91 4.40 -10.33 -14.79
CA THR A 91 4.59 -11.79 -14.82
C THR A 91 5.80 -12.26 -14.03
N VAL A 92 5.71 -13.46 -13.45
CA VAL A 92 6.83 -14.09 -12.70
C VAL A 92 8.10 -14.17 -13.56
N ALA A 93 7.96 -14.55 -14.84
CA ALA A 93 9.09 -14.72 -15.73
C ALA A 93 9.84 -13.40 -16.01
N GLU A 94 9.10 -12.28 -16.12
CA GLU A 94 9.69 -10.95 -16.28
C GLU A 94 10.29 -10.46 -14.96
N GLN A 95 9.62 -10.66 -13.83
CA GLN A 95 10.13 -10.32 -12.51
C GLN A 95 11.44 -11.04 -12.19
N TYR A 96 11.60 -12.27 -12.66
CA TYR A 96 12.86 -13.02 -12.51
C TYR A 96 14.04 -12.41 -13.29
N ARG A 97 13.79 -11.57 -14.29
CA ARG A 97 14.83 -10.94 -15.14
C ARG A 97 15.30 -9.58 -14.65
N VAL A 98 14.58 -8.98 -13.69
CA VAL A 98 14.93 -7.67 -13.14
C VAL A 98 15.72 -7.78 -11.85
N GLY A 99 16.47 -6.73 -11.53
CA GLY A 99 17.30 -6.66 -10.34
C GLY A 99 18.57 -7.52 -10.40
N ARG A 100 19.33 -7.50 -9.30
CA ARG A 100 20.56 -8.28 -9.15
C ARG A 100 20.29 -9.65 -8.54
N SER A 101 21.05 -10.66 -8.95
CA SER A 101 20.97 -12.00 -8.36
C SER A 101 21.47 -11.98 -6.92
N VAL A 102 20.76 -12.72 -6.05
CA VAL A 102 21.11 -12.91 -4.64
C VAL A 102 21.23 -14.39 -4.33
N ARG A 103 22.28 -14.76 -3.59
CA ARG A 103 22.43 -16.14 -3.10
C ARG A 103 21.44 -16.39 -1.97
N ARG A 104 20.96 -17.62 -1.84
CA ARG A 104 20.00 -17.99 -0.79
C ARG A 104 20.48 -17.64 0.63
N GLY A 105 21.77 -17.75 0.91
CA GLY A 105 22.35 -17.41 2.21
C GLY A 105 22.51 -15.91 2.49
N ASP A 106 22.32 -15.07 1.47
CA ASP A 106 22.47 -13.60 1.56
C ASP A 106 21.11 -12.89 1.42
N LEU A 107 20.01 -13.61 1.63
CA LEU A 107 18.66 -13.06 1.53
C LEU A 107 18.39 -12.04 2.62
N GLU A 108 17.85 -10.92 2.21
CA GLU A 108 17.38 -9.84 3.08
C GLU A 108 15.88 -9.62 2.89
N ALA A 109 15.27 -8.87 3.81
CA ALA A 109 13.88 -8.47 3.69
C ALA A 109 13.66 -7.67 2.41
N GLY A 110 12.56 -7.97 1.66
CA GLY A 110 12.25 -7.33 0.39
C GLY A 110 12.86 -7.99 -0.85
N ASP A 111 13.77 -8.95 -0.70
CA ASP A 111 14.25 -9.75 -1.84
C ASP A 111 13.13 -10.60 -2.42
N LEU A 112 13.12 -10.79 -3.73
CA LEU A 112 12.21 -11.72 -4.40
C LEU A 112 12.82 -13.11 -4.40
N VAL A 113 12.02 -14.11 -4.02
CA VAL A 113 12.37 -15.53 -4.07
C VAL A 113 11.51 -16.25 -5.10
N PHE A 114 12.14 -17.07 -5.94
CA PHE A 114 11.49 -17.70 -7.09
C PHE A 114 11.56 -19.21 -7.00
N PHE A 115 10.46 -19.85 -7.43
CA PHE A 115 10.30 -21.30 -7.38
C PHE A 115 9.72 -21.85 -8.69
N HIS A 116 10.01 -23.13 -8.97
CA HIS A 116 9.29 -23.88 -9.99
C HIS A 116 8.15 -24.67 -9.33
N THR A 117 6.90 -24.33 -9.65
CA THR A 117 5.72 -24.98 -9.07
C THR A 117 4.85 -25.67 -10.12
N VAL A 118 4.52 -24.96 -11.19
CA VAL A 118 3.62 -25.44 -12.26
C VAL A 118 4.33 -25.67 -13.60
N SER A 119 5.53 -25.13 -13.77
CA SER A 119 6.33 -25.30 -15.00
C SER A 119 7.83 -25.23 -14.68
N ARG A 120 8.66 -25.61 -15.66
CA ARG A 120 10.12 -25.45 -15.55
C ARG A 120 10.49 -23.96 -15.45
N GLY A 121 11.54 -23.64 -14.70
CA GLY A 121 11.99 -22.26 -14.46
C GLY A 121 11.16 -21.56 -13.40
N ALA A 122 11.29 -20.22 -13.32
CA ALA A 122 10.56 -19.42 -12.35
C ALA A 122 9.08 -19.36 -12.75
N SER A 123 8.22 -20.03 -12.00
CA SER A 123 6.77 -20.06 -12.21
C SER A 123 5.97 -19.62 -10.97
N HIS A 124 6.65 -19.33 -9.87
CA HIS A 124 6.08 -18.79 -8.64
C HIS A 124 7.07 -17.83 -7.98
N VAL A 125 6.55 -16.83 -7.27
CA VAL A 125 7.35 -15.80 -6.62
C VAL A 125 6.78 -15.47 -5.24
N GLY A 126 7.67 -15.12 -4.32
CA GLY A 126 7.36 -14.55 -3.01
C GLY A 126 8.33 -13.43 -2.67
N ILE A 127 8.04 -12.73 -1.57
CA ILE A 127 8.85 -11.64 -1.00
C ILE A 127 9.48 -12.16 0.29
N SER A 128 10.82 -12.16 0.36
CA SER A 128 11.57 -12.55 1.55
C SER A 128 11.30 -11.60 2.72
N LEU A 129 11.19 -12.16 3.92
CA LEU A 129 11.13 -11.40 5.17
C LEU A 129 12.50 -11.28 5.83
N GLY A 130 13.52 -11.81 5.17
CA GLY A 130 14.86 -12.04 5.71
C GLY A 130 14.98 -13.43 6.34
N GLY A 131 16.18 -14.02 6.28
CA GLY A 131 16.42 -15.37 6.80
C GLY A 131 15.65 -16.45 6.05
N ASP A 132 14.83 -17.23 6.74
CA ASP A 132 14.14 -18.42 6.19
C ASP A 132 12.69 -18.16 5.75
N GLU A 133 12.10 -17.00 6.08
CA GLU A 133 10.68 -16.75 5.84
C GLU A 133 10.44 -15.92 4.57
N PHE A 134 9.33 -16.20 3.92
CA PHE A 134 8.84 -15.40 2.79
C PHE A 134 7.31 -15.36 2.77
N VAL A 135 6.75 -14.27 2.26
CA VAL A 135 5.32 -14.08 2.04
C VAL A 135 4.98 -14.24 0.57
N HIS A 136 3.88 -14.91 0.27
CA HIS A 136 3.43 -15.15 -1.11
C HIS A 136 1.93 -15.39 -1.19
N ALA A 137 1.39 -15.43 -2.42
CA ALA A 137 0.00 -15.78 -2.72
C ALA A 137 -0.05 -17.11 -3.48
N PRO A 138 -0.12 -18.27 -2.82
CA PRO A 138 -0.22 -19.58 -3.47
C PRO A 138 -1.67 -19.91 -3.84
N SER A 139 -1.88 -20.44 -5.03
CA SER A 139 -3.21 -20.87 -5.48
C SER A 139 -3.79 -22.01 -4.63
N GLY A 140 -2.93 -22.88 -4.09
CA GLY A 140 -3.36 -24.07 -3.35
C GLY A 140 -3.96 -23.80 -1.98
N SER A 141 -3.56 -22.72 -1.29
CA SER A 141 -4.12 -22.33 0.02
C SER A 141 -5.28 -21.34 -0.08
N GLY A 142 -5.41 -20.67 -1.23
CA GLY A 142 -6.48 -19.71 -1.47
C GLY A 142 -6.26 -18.33 -0.82
N GLU A 143 -5.13 -18.09 -0.18
CA GLU A 143 -4.84 -16.83 0.51
C GLU A 143 -3.33 -16.52 0.56
N VAL A 144 -2.99 -15.25 0.79
CA VAL A 144 -1.61 -14.80 1.06
C VAL A 144 -1.17 -15.35 2.42
N ARG A 145 0.04 -15.91 2.47
CA ARG A 145 0.58 -16.52 3.68
C ARG A 145 2.11 -16.44 3.78
N ILE A 146 2.64 -16.69 4.97
CA ILE A 146 4.06 -16.84 5.22
C ILE A 146 4.41 -18.32 5.18
N GLU A 147 5.54 -18.65 4.54
CA GLU A 147 6.10 -19.99 4.45
C GLU A 147 7.62 -19.94 4.67
N HIS A 148 8.23 -21.11 4.86
CA HIS A 148 9.66 -21.24 5.11
C HIS A 148 10.40 -21.81 3.91
N LEU A 149 11.51 -21.17 3.53
CA LEU A 149 12.39 -21.63 2.44
C LEU A 149 12.98 -23.01 2.75
N SER A 150 13.21 -23.34 4.02
CA SER A 150 13.70 -24.65 4.47
C SER A 150 12.65 -25.76 4.38
N ALA A 151 11.36 -25.43 4.31
CA ALA A 151 10.31 -26.43 4.14
C ALA A 151 10.57 -27.27 2.89
N ARG A 152 10.48 -28.59 3.03
CA ARG A 152 10.86 -29.57 1.96
C ARG A 152 10.27 -29.23 0.60
N TYR A 153 9.02 -28.78 0.57
CA TYR A 153 8.33 -28.38 -0.66
C TYR A 153 9.05 -27.23 -1.37
N TRP A 154 9.38 -26.17 -0.65
CA TRP A 154 9.99 -24.95 -1.16
C TRP A 154 11.49 -25.12 -1.41
N ALA A 155 12.20 -25.80 -0.50
CA ALA A 155 13.63 -26.05 -0.63
C ALA A 155 13.99 -26.77 -1.91
N SER A 156 13.20 -27.77 -2.31
CA SER A 156 13.43 -28.55 -3.55
C SER A 156 13.02 -27.82 -4.83
N ARG A 157 12.30 -26.70 -4.73
CA ARG A 157 11.76 -25.92 -5.86
C ARG A 157 12.39 -24.56 -6.04
N PHE A 158 13.29 -24.18 -5.17
CA PHE A 158 13.96 -22.88 -5.24
C PHE A 158 14.78 -22.75 -6.53
N VAL A 159 14.53 -21.69 -7.30
CA VAL A 159 15.19 -21.38 -8.57
C VAL A 159 16.25 -20.30 -8.41
N GLY A 160 16.02 -19.32 -7.56
CA GLY A 160 16.91 -18.22 -7.34
C GLY A 160 16.21 -17.04 -6.65
N ALA A 161 16.97 -15.98 -6.41
CA ALA A 161 16.44 -14.75 -5.82
C ALA A 161 16.96 -13.50 -6.53
N ARG A 162 16.22 -12.40 -6.36
CA ARG A 162 16.52 -11.08 -6.94
C ARG A 162 16.34 -9.97 -5.91
N ARG A 163 17.31 -9.05 -5.84
CA ARG A 163 17.18 -7.79 -5.09
C ARG A 163 16.87 -6.67 -6.07
N ILE A 164 15.78 -5.96 -5.80
CA ILE A 164 15.25 -4.88 -6.64
C ILE A 164 15.50 -3.53 -5.99
N ALA A 165 15.34 -3.48 -4.66
CA ALA A 165 15.56 -2.28 -3.83
C ALA A 165 16.74 -2.52 -2.88
N ASP A 166 17.49 -1.47 -2.58
CA ASP A 166 18.59 -1.50 -1.62
C ASP A 166 18.17 -0.96 -0.25
#